data_0e435d354af11654ad95d2db91184824
#
_entry.id   0e435d354af11654ad95d2db91184824
#
_cell.length_a   1.000
_cell.length_b   1.000
_cell.length_c   1.000
_cell.angle_alpha   90.00
_cell.angle_beta   90.00
_cell.angle_gamma   90.00
#
_symmetry.space_group_name_H-M   'P 1'
#
loop_
_entity.id
_entity.type
_entity.pdbx_description
1 polymer ?
#
loop_
_entity_poly.entity_id
_entity_poly.type
_entity_poly.pdbx_seq_one_letter_code
_entity_poly.pdbx_strand_id
1 'polypeptide(L)'
;VSRFPVARAAAASSAVPMLLSPITLRNYGGACGYKVPGGFEEMLKSRSVSERQFYLLNNISVYLDSEKKPYIHLVDGGVADNLGLRAILDRVLLQGSVWESIKGTPRENVHKIVLMVVNAETEPDKKWDKIENIPPFGAMFSAYSGIAIERYNQETLALLKESIKSWAEEIRTQRCKGRTMSTEPGS
;
A
#
# COMPACT_ATOMS: atom_id res chain seq x y z
N VAL A 1 -7.62 -14.41 7.98
CA VAL A 1 -6.39 -14.20 7.18
C VAL A 1 -5.33 -15.24 7.53
N SER A 2 -5.15 -15.61 8.81
CA SER A 2 -4.13 -16.59 9.26
C SER A 2 -4.21 -17.98 8.61
N ARG A 3 -5.36 -18.35 8.05
CA ARG A 3 -5.59 -19.63 7.36
C ARG A 3 -5.62 -19.50 5.82
N PHE A 4 -5.35 -18.31 5.28
CA PHE A 4 -5.33 -18.12 3.83
C PHE A 4 -4.05 -18.74 3.25
N PRO A 5 -4.15 -19.71 2.31
CA PRO A 5 -2.98 -20.40 1.77
C PRO A 5 -2.03 -19.43 1.03
N VAL A 6 -0.73 -19.54 1.32
CA VAL A 6 0.30 -18.70 0.66
C VAL A 6 0.27 -18.89 -0.86
N ALA A 7 0.08 -20.13 -1.34
CA ALA A 7 -0.04 -20.41 -2.77
C ALA A 7 -1.22 -19.64 -3.42
N ARG A 8 -2.34 -19.49 -2.70
CA ARG A 8 -3.48 -18.74 -3.21
C ARG A 8 -3.22 -17.23 -3.21
N ALA A 9 -2.46 -16.74 -2.23
CA ALA A 9 -2.01 -15.34 -2.21
C ALA A 9 -1.05 -15.05 -3.37
N ALA A 10 -0.10 -15.95 -3.62
CA ALA A 10 0.82 -15.84 -4.76
C ALA A 10 0.06 -15.89 -6.10
N ALA A 11 -0.90 -16.80 -6.26
CA ALA A 11 -1.74 -16.85 -7.45
C ALA A 11 -2.57 -15.58 -7.66
N ALA A 12 -3.09 -14.97 -6.58
CA ALA A 12 -3.79 -13.69 -6.66
C ALA A 12 -2.87 -12.55 -7.10
N SER A 13 -1.64 -12.53 -6.55
CA SER A 13 -0.62 -11.54 -6.91
C SER A 13 -0.12 -11.66 -8.35
N SER A 14 -0.30 -12.81 -8.99
CA SER A 14 0.10 -13.08 -10.38
C SER A 14 -1.10 -13.13 -11.33
N ALA A 15 -2.30 -12.78 -10.88
CA ALA A 15 -3.51 -12.83 -11.69
C ALA A 15 -3.61 -11.62 -12.63
N VAL A 16 -2.73 -11.59 -13.64
CA VAL A 16 -2.67 -10.51 -14.64
C VAL A 16 -4.00 -10.42 -15.37
N PRO A 17 -4.68 -9.27 -15.35
CA PRO A 17 -5.95 -9.10 -16.04
C PRO A 17 -5.86 -9.47 -17.53
N MET A 18 -6.89 -10.09 -18.05
CA MET A 18 -7.03 -10.63 -19.42
C MET A 18 -6.21 -11.91 -19.70
N LEU A 19 -5.11 -12.18 -18.99
CA LEU A 19 -4.32 -13.39 -19.16
C LEU A 19 -4.72 -14.47 -18.15
N LEU A 20 -5.00 -14.08 -16.92
CA LEU A 20 -5.39 -14.97 -15.83
C LEU A 20 -6.68 -14.50 -15.16
N SER A 21 -7.43 -15.45 -14.63
CA SER A 21 -8.68 -15.14 -13.93
C SER A 21 -8.40 -14.56 -12.55
N PRO A 22 -9.14 -13.54 -12.13
CA PRO A 22 -9.10 -13.04 -10.76
C PRO A 22 -9.41 -14.12 -9.73
N ILE A 23 -8.82 -14.02 -8.54
CA ILE A 23 -9.20 -14.86 -7.41
C ILE A 23 -10.36 -14.19 -6.67
N THR A 24 -11.52 -14.84 -6.72
CA THR A 24 -12.72 -14.34 -6.04
C THR A 24 -12.80 -14.87 -4.61
N LEU A 25 -12.96 -13.95 -3.67
CA LEU A 25 -13.20 -14.21 -2.25
C LEU A 25 -14.61 -13.77 -1.87
N ARG A 26 -15.21 -14.49 -0.92
CA ARG A 26 -16.44 -14.01 -0.29
C ARG A 26 -16.09 -12.93 0.72
N ASN A 27 -16.83 -11.84 0.69
CA ASN A 27 -16.69 -10.78 1.67
C ASN A 27 -17.47 -11.15 2.94
N TYR A 28 -16.81 -11.05 4.09
CA TYR A 28 -17.40 -11.27 5.42
C TYR A 28 -17.41 -9.97 6.23
N GLY A 29 -17.43 -8.81 5.57
CA GLY A 29 -17.59 -7.51 6.22
C GLY A 29 -18.84 -7.49 7.09
N GLY A 30 -18.72 -6.97 8.32
CA GLY A 30 -19.80 -6.99 9.30
C GLY A 30 -20.06 -8.33 10.01
N ALA A 31 -19.40 -9.42 9.57
CA ALA A 31 -19.54 -10.75 10.18
C ALA A 31 -18.48 -10.95 11.30
N CYS A 32 -18.68 -12.03 12.09
CA CYS A 32 -17.72 -12.48 13.11
C CYS A 32 -17.40 -11.45 14.21
N GLY A 33 -18.27 -10.47 14.44
CA GLY A 33 -18.04 -9.44 15.47
C GLY A 33 -16.83 -8.54 15.18
N TYR A 34 -16.34 -8.48 13.95
CA TYR A 34 -15.26 -7.58 13.58
C TYR A 34 -15.68 -6.13 13.84
N LYS A 35 -14.88 -5.46 14.65
CA LYS A 35 -15.02 -4.01 14.88
C LYS A 35 -13.91 -3.30 14.12
N VAL A 36 -14.28 -2.26 13.43
CA VAL A 36 -13.32 -1.37 12.76
C VAL A 36 -12.44 -0.74 13.84
N PRO A 37 -11.13 -0.58 13.61
CA PRO A 37 -10.25 0.09 14.55
C PRO A 37 -10.81 1.44 14.98
N GLY A 38 -10.68 1.78 16.27
CA GLY A 38 -11.18 3.03 16.83
C GLY A 38 -10.64 4.24 16.05
N GLY A 39 -11.50 5.23 15.85
CA GLY A 39 -11.17 6.44 15.10
C GLY A 39 -11.42 6.36 13.59
N PHE A 40 -11.64 5.18 13.00
CA PHE A 40 -11.87 5.05 11.55
C PHE A 40 -13.13 5.81 11.10
N GLU A 41 -14.24 5.62 11.81
CA GLU A 41 -15.49 6.33 11.48
C GLU A 41 -15.41 7.83 11.75
N GLU A 42 -14.69 8.22 12.80
CA GLU A 42 -14.43 9.61 13.14
C GLU A 42 -13.56 10.27 12.06
N MET A 43 -12.53 9.58 11.58
CA MET A 43 -11.71 10.07 10.47
C MET A 43 -12.50 10.24 9.19
N LEU A 44 -13.42 9.32 8.85
CA LEU A 44 -14.28 9.45 7.67
C LEU A 44 -15.21 10.68 7.75
N LYS A 45 -15.63 11.06 8.97
CA LYS A 45 -16.49 12.22 9.20
C LYS A 45 -15.70 13.53 9.40
N SER A 46 -14.41 13.41 9.67
CA SER A 46 -13.55 14.56 9.99
C SER A 46 -13.17 15.33 8.73
N ARG A 47 -13.32 16.66 8.78
CA ARG A 47 -12.79 17.56 7.75
C ARG A 47 -11.27 17.81 7.87
N SER A 48 -10.63 17.27 8.92
CA SER A 48 -9.21 17.46 9.18
C SER A 48 -8.31 16.42 8.52
N VAL A 49 -8.87 15.34 7.95
CA VAL A 49 -8.09 14.36 7.22
C VAL A 49 -7.64 14.90 5.87
N SER A 50 -6.46 14.52 5.43
CA SER A 50 -5.99 14.84 4.10
C SER A 50 -6.88 14.17 3.04
N GLU A 51 -6.96 14.75 1.86
CA GLU A 51 -7.72 14.19 0.74
C GLU A 51 -7.30 12.75 0.46
N ARG A 52 -6.00 12.46 0.50
CA ARG A 52 -5.47 11.12 0.30
C ARG A 52 -5.92 10.13 1.39
N GLN A 53 -5.93 10.54 2.66
CA GLN A 53 -6.46 9.72 3.75
C GLN A 53 -7.95 9.45 3.55
N PHE A 54 -8.71 10.47 3.17
CA PHE A 54 -10.14 10.32 2.91
C PHE A 54 -10.42 9.29 1.81
N TYR A 55 -9.72 9.38 0.67
CA TYR A 55 -9.87 8.40 -0.41
C TYR A 55 -9.52 6.98 0.04
N LEU A 56 -8.44 6.81 0.78
CA LEU A 56 -8.04 5.49 1.28
C LEU A 56 -9.07 4.91 2.25
N LEU A 57 -9.54 5.70 3.21
CA LEU A 57 -10.58 5.30 4.16
C LEU A 57 -11.89 4.95 3.45
N ASN A 58 -12.29 5.76 2.47
CA ASN A 58 -13.50 5.52 1.70
C ASN A 58 -13.40 4.21 0.90
N ASN A 59 -12.27 3.95 0.25
CA ASN A 59 -12.05 2.71 -0.48
C ASN A 59 -12.11 1.47 0.42
N ILE A 60 -11.58 1.57 1.64
CA ILE A 60 -11.65 0.47 2.62
C ILE A 60 -13.09 0.29 3.12
N SER A 61 -13.80 1.39 3.39
CA SER A 61 -15.15 1.36 3.98
C SER A 61 -16.17 0.61 3.12
N VAL A 62 -16.01 0.64 1.80
CA VAL A 62 -16.91 -0.06 0.85
C VAL A 62 -16.94 -1.57 1.08
N TYR A 63 -15.84 -2.14 1.60
CA TYR A 63 -15.72 -3.58 1.86
C TYR A 63 -16.21 -3.98 3.25
N LEU A 64 -16.57 -3.02 4.10
CA LEU A 64 -17.17 -3.32 5.40
C LEU A 64 -18.64 -3.77 5.30
N ASP A 65 -19.28 -3.45 4.19
CA ASP A 65 -20.67 -3.81 3.89
C ASP A 65 -20.68 -5.00 2.90
N SER A 66 -20.83 -6.21 3.44
CA SER A 66 -20.88 -7.42 2.63
C SER A 66 -22.20 -7.64 1.89
N GLU A 67 -23.24 -6.89 2.23
CA GLU A 67 -24.51 -6.93 1.46
C GLU A 67 -24.34 -6.16 0.15
N LYS A 68 -23.71 -5.00 0.19
CA LYS A 68 -23.40 -4.22 -1.02
C LYS A 68 -22.26 -4.79 -1.83
N LYS A 69 -21.26 -5.40 -1.18
CA LYS A 69 -20.06 -5.96 -1.82
C LYS A 69 -19.86 -7.41 -1.37
N PRO A 70 -20.67 -8.37 -1.84
CA PRO A 70 -20.61 -9.76 -1.36
C PRO A 70 -19.33 -10.49 -1.78
N TYR A 71 -18.62 -9.99 -2.79
CA TYR A 71 -17.40 -10.62 -3.30
C TYR A 71 -16.26 -9.60 -3.42
N ILE A 72 -15.03 -10.10 -3.24
CA ILE A 72 -13.77 -9.37 -3.43
C ILE A 72 -13.01 -10.10 -4.53
N HIS A 73 -12.69 -9.41 -5.61
CA HIS A 73 -11.91 -9.94 -6.72
C HIS A 73 -10.46 -9.44 -6.59
N LEU A 74 -9.53 -10.38 -6.39
CA LEU A 74 -8.11 -10.09 -6.33
C LEU A 74 -7.50 -10.26 -7.71
N VAL A 75 -6.74 -9.27 -8.12
CA VAL A 75 -6.00 -9.24 -9.39
C VAL A 75 -4.53 -8.99 -9.11
N ASP A 76 -3.69 -9.08 -10.13
CA ASP A 76 -2.26 -8.80 -10.06
C ASP A 76 -1.99 -7.43 -9.40
N GLY A 77 -1.08 -7.43 -8.44
CA GLY A 77 -0.68 -6.22 -7.72
C GLY A 77 0.03 -5.19 -8.62
N GLY A 78 0.63 -5.62 -9.71
CA GLY A 78 1.32 -4.75 -10.67
C GLY A 78 0.43 -3.68 -11.28
N VAL A 79 -0.89 -3.90 -11.29
CA VAL A 79 -1.86 -2.92 -11.78
C VAL A 79 -1.93 -1.67 -10.89
N ALA A 80 -1.72 -1.82 -9.58
CA ALA A 80 -1.91 -0.75 -8.59
C ALA A 80 -0.69 -0.46 -7.73
N ASP A 81 0.14 -1.46 -7.44
CA ASP A 81 1.33 -1.37 -6.57
C ASP A 81 2.35 -2.45 -6.94
N ASN A 82 2.94 -2.34 -8.11
CA ASN A 82 3.88 -3.33 -8.66
C ASN A 82 5.08 -3.60 -7.72
N LEU A 83 5.53 -2.60 -6.99
CA LEU A 83 6.65 -2.70 -6.06
C LEU A 83 6.24 -3.12 -4.63
N GLY A 84 4.93 -3.21 -4.34
CA GLY A 84 4.42 -3.56 -3.02
C GLY A 84 4.70 -2.51 -1.92
N LEU A 85 4.98 -1.26 -2.29
CA LEU A 85 5.40 -0.20 -1.37
C LEU A 85 4.25 0.59 -0.77
N ARG A 86 3.10 0.59 -1.43
CA ARG A 86 1.91 1.35 -1.02
C ARG A 86 1.38 0.92 0.34
N ALA A 87 1.41 -0.38 0.64
CA ALA A 87 0.94 -0.87 1.94
C ALA A 87 1.70 -0.25 3.12
N ILE A 88 3.01 0.04 2.96
CA ILE A 88 3.82 0.70 3.98
C ILE A 88 3.46 2.18 4.07
N LEU A 89 3.40 2.88 2.93
CA LEU A 89 3.07 4.30 2.85
C LEU A 89 1.66 4.58 3.39
N ASP A 90 0.69 3.78 2.98
CA ASP A 90 -0.71 3.95 3.37
C ASP A 90 -0.94 3.64 4.86
N ARG A 91 -0.18 2.67 5.41
CA ARG A 91 -0.23 2.41 6.86
C ARG A 91 0.22 3.64 7.67
N VAL A 92 1.35 4.25 7.30
CA VAL A 92 1.83 5.45 8.00
C VAL A 92 0.86 6.62 7.80
N LEU A 93 0.33 6.76 6.60
CA LEU A 93 -0.67 7.78 6.28
C LEU A 93 -1.93 7.64 7.16
N LEU A 94 -2.46 6.42 7.35
CA LEU A 94 -3.63 6.16 8.19
C LEU A 94 -3.37 6.39 9.67
N GLN A 95 -2.16 6.15 10.14
CA GLN A 95 -1.76 6.40 11.53
C GLN A 95 -1.43 7.88 11.81
N GLY A 96 -1.34 8.68 10.76
CA GLY A 96 -0.99 10.10 10.83
C GLY A 96 0.51 10.37 10.90
N SER A 97 1.31 9.45 11.45
CA SER A 97 2.76 9.55 11.49
C SER A 97 3.45 8.19 11.60
N VAL A 98 4.76 8.15 11.31
CA VAL A 98 5.55 6.92 11.48
C VAL A 98 5.71 6.58 12.98
N TRP A 99 5.86 7.57 13.83
CA TRP A 99 5.97 7.35 15.27
C TRP A 99 4.72 6.68 15.83
N GLU A 100 3.55 7.20 15.54
CA GLU A 100 2.28 6.60 15.96
C GLU A 100 2.08 5.18 15.41
N SER A 101 2.67 4.86 14.25
CA SER A 101 2.59 3.52 13.67
C SER A 101 3.47 2.47 14.37
N ILE A 102 4.47 2.89 15.16
CA ILE A 102 5.42 2.00 15.87
C ILE A 102 5.34 2.10 17.40
N LYS A 103 4.89 3.23 17.94
CA LYS A 103 4.76 3.50 19.37
C LYS A 103 3.92 2.42 20.07
N GLY A 104 4.37 1.98 21.24
CA GLY A 104 3.71 0.91 22.02
C GLY A 104 3.78 -0.47 21.37
N THR A 105 4.54 -0.64 20.32
CA THR A 105 4.77 -1.94 19.67
C THR A 105 6.23 -2.39 19.87
N PRO A 106 6.56 -3.68 19.69
CA PRO A 106 7.97 -4.13 19.68
C PRO A 106 8.86 -3.39 18.68
N ARG A 107 8.26 -2.73 17.67
CA ARG A 107 8.99 -1.95 16.65
C ARG A 107 9.52 -0.62 17.18
N GLU A 108 9.02 -0.13 18.31
CA GLU A 108 9.52 1.08 18.96
C GLU A 108 11.02 0.98 19.29
N ASN A 109 11.49 -0.23 19.61
CA ASN A 109 12.89 -0.51 19.94
C ASN A 109 13.77 -0.82 18.71
N VAL A 110 13.23 -0.81 17.51
CA VAL A 110 13.99 -1.09 16.28
C VAL A 110 14.83 0.13 15.91
N HIS A 111 16.15 -0.03 15.88
CA HIS A 111 17.10 1.03 15.56
C HIS A 111 17.40 1.19 14.06
N LYS A 112 17.18 0.14 13.28
CA LYS A 112 17.46 0.14 11.84
C LYS A 112 16.40 -0.66 11.10
N ILE A 113 15.85 -0.06 10.06
CA ILE A 113 14.93 -0.71 9.11
C ILE A 113 15.63 -0.71 7.75
N VAL A 114 15.68 -1.87 7.12
CA VAL A 114 16.19 -2.03 5.74
C VAL A 114 15.02 -2.45 4.87
N LEU A 115 14.75 -1.66 3.84
CA LEU A 115 13.75 -1.96 2.81
C LEU A 115 14.50 -2.50 1.59
N MET A 116 14.21 -3.74 1.22
CA MET A 116 14.70 -4.33 -0.02
C MET A 116 13.57 -4.35 -1.03
N VAL A 117 13.74 -3.61 -2.11
CA VAL A 117 12.76 -3.53 -3.20
C VAL A 117 13.33 -4.27 -4.39
N VAL A 118 12.61 -5.30 -4.85
CA VAL A 118 12.96 -6.05 -6.05
C VAL A 118 12.06 -5.55 -7.18
N ASN A 119 12.67 -4.89 -8.18
CA ASN A 119 12.00 -4.49 -9.40
C ASN A 119 12.36 -5.48 -10.50
N ALA A 120 11.38 -6.27 -10.92
CA ALA A 120 11.52 -7.23 -12.02
C ALA A 120 11.10 -6.62 -13.38
N GLU A 121 11.17 -5.30 -13.49
CA GLU A 121 10.83 -4.58 -14.71
C GLU A 121 11.75 -4.96 -15.85
N THR A 122 11.16 -5.31 -17.00
CA THR A 122 11.86 -5.51 -18.25
C THR A 122 11.53 -4.37 -19.18
N GLU A 123 12.53 -3.74 -19.76
CA GLU A 123 12.29 -2.77 -20.84
C GLU A 123 11.63 -3.49 -22.03
N PRO A 124 10.44 -3.07 -22.44
CA PRO A 124 9.82 -3.63 -23.64
C PRO A 124 10.68 -3.33 -24.86
N ASP A 125 10.94 -4.35 -25.68
CA ASP A 125 11.63 -4.17 -26.94
C ASP A 125 10.78 -3.33 -27.92
N LYS A 126 11.12 -2.05 -28.00
CA LYS A 126 10.40 -1.06 -28.83
C LYS A 126 10.75 -1.18 -30.32
N LYS A 127 10.84 -2.40 -30.86
CA LYS A 127 11.09 -2.63 -32.30
C LYS A 127 10.06 -1.97 -33.21
N TRP A 128 8.85 -1.79 -32.71
CA TRP A 128 7.76 -1.15 -33.46
C TRP A 128 8.00 0.33 -33.76
N ASP A 129 8.80 1.04 -32.94
CA ASP A 129 9.19 2.43 -33.18
C ASP A 129 10.05 2.59 -34.45
N LYS A 130 10.53 1.48 -35.02
CA LYS A 130 11.33 1.41 -36.23
C LYS A 130 10.52 1.04 -37.47
N ILE A 131 9.22 0.83 -37.33
CA ILE A 131 8.34 0.32 -38.38
C ILE A 131 7.19 1.30 -38.56
N GLU A 132 6.91 1.71 -39.78
CA GLU A 132 5.82 2.65 -40.11
C GLU A 132 4.43 2.04 -39.90
N ASN A 133 4.32 0.72 -39.90
CA ASN A 133 3.06 0.01 -39.72
C ASN A 133 2.51 0.15 -38.29
N ILE A 134 1.18 0.20 -38.17
CA ILE A 134 0.48 0.21 -36.89
C ILE A 134 0.82 -1.07 -36.14
N PRO A 135 1.27 -0.94 -34.87
CA PRO A 135 1.58 -2.10 -34.04
C PRO A 135 0.35 -2.99 -33.78
N PRO A 136 0.52 -4.30 -33.65
CA PRO A 136 -0.59 -5.18 -33.30
C PRO A 136 -1.18 -4.84 -31.94
N PHE A 137 -2.48 -5.09 -31.77
CA PHE A 137 -3.23 -4.74 -30.55
C PHE A 137 -2.55 -5.22 -29.26
N GLY A 138 -2.03 -6.44 -29.23
CA GLY A 138 -1.32 -6.99 -28.06
C GLY A 138 -0.08 -6.19 -27.68
N ALA A 139 0.69 -5.70 -28.65
CA ALA A 139 1.86 -4.87 -28.42
C ALA A 139 1.46 -3.48 -27.89
N MET A 140 0.41 -2.88 -28.45
CA MET A 140 -0.12 -1.60 -27.96
C MET A 140 -0.65 -1.73 -26.51
N PHE A 141 -1.39 -2.79 -26.20
CA PHE A 141 -1.90 -3.04 -24.85
C PHE A 141 -0.77 -3.26 -23.84
N SER A 142 0.25 -4.04 -24.21
CA SER A 142 1.43 -4.28 -23.37
C SER A 142 2.20 -2.99 -23.10
N ALA A 143 2.38 -2.15 -24.13
CA ALA A 143 3.04 -0.86 -23.97
C ALA A 143 2.24 0.11 -23.09
N TYR A 144 0.93 0.18 -23.30
CA TYR A 144 0.04 1.04 -22.51
C TYR A 144 0.08 0.68 -21.03
N SER A 145 -0.07 -0.62 -20.70
CA SER A 145 0.00 -1.08 -19.31
C SER A 145 1.40 -0.92 -18.72
N GLY A 146 2.45 -1.23 -19.47
CA GLY A 146 3.84 -1.08 -19.03
C GLY A 146 4.22 0.35 -18.72
N ILE A 147 3.86 1.31 -19.56
CA ILE A 147 4.14 2.74 -19.34
C ILE A 147 3.42 3.25 -18.09
N ALA A 148 2.17 2.86 -17.88
CA ALA A 148 1.41 3.26 -16.71
C ALA A 148 2.04 2.70 -15.42
N ILE A 149 2.42 1.42 -15.41
CA ILE A 149 3.06 0.75 -14.28
C ILE A 149 4.41 1.39 -13.97
N GLU A 150 5.25 1.61 -14.99
CA GLU A 150 6.57 2.22 -14.81
C GLU A 150 6.47 3.62 -14.20
N ARG A 151 5.60 4.46 -14.75
CA ARG A 151 5.37 5.81 -14.23
C ARG A 151 4.93 5.79 -12.78
N TYR A 152 4.03 4.88 -12.45
CA TYR A 152 3.54 4.71 -11.09
C TYR A 152 4.63 4.19 -10.13
N ASN A 153 5.50 3.30 -10.60
CA ASN A 153 6.66 2.81 -9.85
C ASN A 153 7.61 3.96 -9.50
N GLN A 154 7.94 4.80 -10.46
CA GLN A 154 8.84 5.94 -10.26
C GLN A 154 8.27 6.94 -9.25
N GLU A 155 6.99 7.31 -9.37
CA GLU A 155 6.31 8.17 -8.42
C GLU A 155 6.27 7.56 -7.00
N THR A 156 6.01 6.27 -6.89
CA THR A 156 5.97 5.57 -5.59
C THR A 156 7.36 5.51 -4.95
N LEU A 157 8.41 5.27 -5.74
CA LEU A 157 9.79 5.28 -5.26
C LEU A 157 10.25 6.67 -4.82
N ALA A 158 9.89 7.72 -5.56
CA ALA A 158 10.19 9.10 -5.20
C ALA A 158 9.52 9.45 -3.87
N LEU A 159 8.22 9.17 -3.75
CA LEU A 159 7.46 9.38 -2.52
C LEU A 159 8.04 8.62 -1.33
N LEU A 160 8.46 7.36 -1.53
CA LEU A 160 9.08 6.56 -0.47
C LEU A 160 10.42 7.17 -0.01
N LYS A 161 11.26 7.61 -0.95
CA LYS A 161 12.56 8.25 -0.62
C LYS A 161 12.38 9.52 0.22
N GLU A 162 11.41 10.34 -0.12
CA GLU A 162 11.08 11.55 0.65
C GLU A 162 10.51 11.17 2.03
N SER A 163 9.58 10.21 2.06
CA SER A 163 8.97 9.72 3.30
C SER A 163 10.00 9.15 4.27
N ILE A 164 10.96 8.34 3.80
CA ILE A 164 12.01 7.76 4.65
C ILE A 164 12.84 8.84 5.34
N LYS A 165 13.19 9.92 4.65
CA LYS A 165 13.92 11.05 5.25
C LYS A 165 13.11 11.69 6.38
N SER A 166 11.86 12.04 6.09
CA SER A 166 10.95 12.63 7.07
C SER A 166 10.71 11.71 8.27
N TRP A 167 10.51 10.40 8.04
CA TRP A 167 10.32 9.42 9.11
C TRP A 167 11.55 9.26 9.99
N ALA A 168 12.75 9.29 9.41
CA ALA A 168 13.98 9.19 10.19
C ALA A 168 14.16 10.39 11.11
N GLU A 169 13.81 11.58 10.66
CA GLU A 169 13.85 12.80 11.47
C GLU A 169 12.80 12.79 12.58
N GLU A 170 11.58 12.37 12.27
CA GLU A 170 10.49 12.24 13.23
C GLU A 170 10.86 11.27 14.37
N ILE A 171 11.29 10.05 14.02
CA ILE A 171 11.67 9.02 15.00
C ILE A 171 12.83 9.54 15.89
N ARG A 172 13.82 10.19 15.30
CA ARG A 172 14.94 10.75 16.04
C ARG A 172 14.48 11.81 17.04
N THR A 173 13.62 12.71 16.60
CA THR A 173 13.06 13.77 17.43
C THR A 173 12.25 13.23 18.59
N GLN A 174 11.39 12.26 18.36
CA GLN A 174 10.53 11.67 19.38
C GLN A 174 11.34 10.87 20.42
N ARG A 175 12.39 10.16 20.00
CA ARG A 175 13.28 9.44 20.92
C ARG A 175 14.13 10.40 21.77
N CYS A 176 14.56 11.53 21.24
CA CYS A 176 15.26 12.54 22.00
C CYS A 176 14.37 13.15 23.09
N LYS A 177 13.11 13.46 22.75
CA LYS A 177 12.12 13.98 23.72
C LYS A 177 11.87 12.99 24.86
N GLY A 178 11.75 11.70 24.57
CA GLY A 178 11.55 10.65 25.57
C GLY A 178 12.73 10.52 26.56
N ARG A 179 13.96 10.77 26.11
CA ARG A 179 15.15 10.74 26.98
C ARG A 179 15.24 11.92 27.93
N THR A 180 14.87 13.12 27.50
CA THR A 180 14.90 14.31 28.34
C THR A 180 13.86 14.26 29.48
N MET A 181 12.73 13.60 29.26
CA MET A 181 11.70 13.43 30.30
C MET A 181 12.07 12.39 31.36
N SER A 182 12.99 11.46 31.07
CA SER A 182 13.43 10.42 32.01
C SER A 182 14.62 10.82 32.87
N THR A 183 15.18 12.03 32.67
CA THR A 183 16.35 12.54 33.39
C THR A 183 16.04 13.67 34.37
N GLU A 184 14.76 14.01 34.59
CA GLU A 184 14.43 14.88 35.74
C GLU A 184 14.50 14.06 37.02
N PRO A 185 15.43 14.38 37.93
CA PRO A 185 15.46 13.73 39.25
C PRO A 185 14.22 14.17 40.01
N GLY A 186 13.45 13.19 40.45
CA GLY A 186 12.30 13.44 41.30
C GLY A 186 12.69 14.25 42.53
N SER A 187 12.08 15.40 42.63
CA SER A 187 12.09 16.25 43.80
C SER A 187 11.09 15.72 44.87
#